data_e4a4c8f77c8d6b397f7872a92253aa64
#
_entry.id   e4a4c8f77c8d6b397f7872a92253aa64
#
_cell.length_a   1.000
_cell.length_b   1.000
_cell.length_c   1.000
_cell.angle_alpha   90.00
_cell.angle_beta   90.00
_cell.angle_gamma   90.00
#
_symmetry.space_group_name_H-M   'P 1'
#
loop_
_entity.id
_entity.type
_entity.pdbx_description
1 polymer ?
#
loop_
_entity_poly.entity_id
_entity_poly.type
_entity_poly.pdbx_seq_one_letter_code
_entity_poly.pdbx_strand_id
1 'polypeptide(L)'
;MIKKNKLIKFLLGFTTLASSTMSMSKNTEEIEWQSVYNARQAFYETNIGKLPDDIMKAPHLFAVWPGGGFYVIPADKIKKGLWVYSTFGLTNSDMPATITPTNTETEYNQQGRVISTTTTLQKKKPIIQSSTKAGYGYEVLLIAKEDAEWPLRFMQWVGNLILINDVDLLSRVEKNNGLTVEAIPVGDGENDTINVLIAKAQKPLPIGMKLPNGNMQFLVATVITDEEMQWSIANGRDALLKKLMDSNTTQISDRDRQSILK
;
A
#
# COMPACT_ATOMS: atom_id res chain seq x y z
N MET A 1 15.11 36.66 -8.43
CA MET A 1 14.77 36.35 -9.85
C MET A 1 14.21 34.91 -9.91
N ILE A 2 12.89 34.78 -9.97
CA ILE A 2 12.18 33.52 -9.91
C ILE A 2 11.89 33.05 -11.33
N LYS A 3 12.44 31.94 -11.76
CA LYS A 3 12.17 31.34 -13.08
C LYS A 3 10.88 30.56 -13.06
N LYS A 4 9.92 31.01 -13.87
CA LYS A 4 8.62 30.38 -14.14
C LYS A 4 8.82 29.02 -14.85
N ASN A 5 8.29 27.96 -14.27
CA ASN A 5 8.19 26.65 -14.92
C ASN A 5 7.06 26.67 -15.97
N LYS A 6 7.41 26.27 -17.19
CA LYS A 6 6.48 26.14 -18.30
C LYS A 6 5.65 24.85 -18.14
N LEU A 7 4.33 25.03 -18.07
CA LEU A 7 3.33 23.98 -18.17
C LEU A 7 3.33 23.41 -19.61
N ILE A 8 3.62 22.13 -19.78
CA ILE A 8 3.48 21.46 -21.07
C ILE A 8 2.02 21.05 -21.22
N LYS A 9 1.32 21.74 -22.14
CA LYS A 9 -0.03 21.37 -22.57
C LYS A 9 0.08 20.24 -23.58
N PHE A 10 -0.45 19.05 -23.23
CA PHE A 10 -0.70 17.99 -24.22
C PHE A 10 -1.97 18.30 -25.00
N LEU A 11 -1.82 18.57 -26.29
CA LEU A 11 -2.91 18.74 -27.23
C LEU A 11 -3.21 17.38 -27.86
N LEU A 12 -4.28 16.71 -27.43
CA LEU A 12 -4.82 15.53 -28.08
C LEU A 12 -5.96 15.98 -29.01
N GLY A 13 -5.70 15.97 -30.29
CA GLY A 13 -6.73 16.11 -31.31
C GLY A 13 -7.56 14.83 -31.40
N PHE A 14 -8.85 14.93 -31.12
CA PHE A 14 -9.82 13.88 -31.36
C PHE A 14 -10.79 14.30 -32.46
N THR A 15 -10.86 13.50 -33.52
CA THR A 15 -11.92 13.56 -34.53
C THR A 15 -13.24 13.07 -33.93
N THR A 16 -14.24 13.90 -34.01
CA THR A 16 -15.61 13.68 -33.55
C THR A 16 -16.35 12.68 -34.45
N LEU A 17 -16.77 11.55 -33.85
CA LEU A 17 -18.01 10.82 -34.17
C LEU A 17 -18.16 9.62 -33.21
N ALA A 18 -19.16 9.68 -32.33
CA ALA A 18 -19.62 8.73 -31.28
C ALA A 18 -19.38 9.20 -29.85
N SER A 19 -19.95 10.34 -29.46
CA SER A 19 -19.58 10.97 -28.17
C SER A 19 -20.65 10.98 -27.07
N SER A 20 -21.78 10.30 -27.19
CA SER A 20 -22.78 10.35 -26.10
C SER A 20 -22.70 9.20 -25.10
N THR A 21 -22.35 8.00 -25.51
CA THR A 21 -22.25 6.83 -24.63
C THR A 21 -20.92 6.76 -23.87
N MET A 22 -19.80 7.21 -24.47
CA MET A 22 -18.50 7.27 -23.80
C MET A 22 -18.43 8.33 -22.69
N SER A 23 -19.13 9.45 -22.84
CA SER A 23 -19.16 10.52 -21.84
C SER A 23 -19.94 10.13 -20.58
N MET A 24 -21.05 9.39 -20.73
CA MET A 24 -21.84 8.92 -19.58
C MET A 24 -21.10 7.85 -18.76
N SER A 25 -20.41 6.92 -19.41
CA SER A 25 -19.67 5.87 -18.71
C SER A 25 -18.49 6.42 -17.93
N LYS A 26 -17.71 7.35 -18.49
CA LYS A 26 -16.61 8.02 -17.76
C LYS A 26 -17.10 8.80 -16.54
N ASN A 27 -18.23 9.48 -16.64
CA ASN A 27 -18.79 10.25 -15.52
C ASN A 27 -19.26 9.32 -14.39
N THR A 28 -19.81 8.17 -14.71
CA THR A 28 -20.25 7.18 -13.72
C THR A 28 -19.05 6.52 -13.00
N GLU A 29 -18.01 6.14 -13.73
CA GLU A 29 -16.78 5.57 -13.15
C GLU A 29 -16.06 6.58 -12.24
N GLU A 30 -16.03 7.86 -12.61
CA GLU A 30 -15.41 8.91 -11.82
C GLU A 30 -16.22 9.20 -10.54
N ILE A 31 -17.54 9.23 -10.62
CA ILE A 31 -18.42 9.39 -9.46
C ILE A 31 -18.28 8.21 -8.49
N GLU A 32 -18.23 6.99 -8.99
CA GLU A 32 -18.02 5.80 -8.17
C GLU A 32 -16.65 5.85 -7.47
N TRP A 33 -15.59 6.17 -8.22
CA TRP A 33 -14.24 6.30 -7.68
C TRP A 33 -14.20 7.34 -6.55
N GLN A 34 -14.78 8.53 -6.78
CA GLN A 34 -14.81 9.59 -5.78
C GLN A 34 -15.61 9.20 -4.53
N SER A 35 -16.70 8.46 -4.69
CA SER A 35 -17.51 8.00 -3.55
C SER A 35 -16.74 6.99 -2.68
N VAL A 36 -15.99 6.08 -3.30
CA VAL A 36 -15.11 5.13 -2.62
C VAL A 36 -13.97 5.85 -1.90
N TYR A 37 -13.33 6.80 -2.58
CA TYR A 37 -12.27 7.63 -2.01
C TYR A 37 -12.75 8.36 -0.76
N ASN A 38 -13.85 9.10 -0.86
CA ASN A 38 -14.40 9.91 0.24
C ASN A 38 -14.81 9.05 1.44
N ALA A 39 -15.43 7.89 1.20
CA ALA A 39 -15.84 6.98 2.27
C ALA A 39 -14.62 6.42 3.01
N ARG A 40 -13.57 6.03 2.27
CA ARG A 40 -12.32 5.54 2.85
C ARG A 40 -11.59 6.65 3.62
N GLN A 41 -11.47 7.85 3.04
CA GLN A 41 -10.87 9.00 3.72
C GLN A 41 -11.57 9.30 5.05
N ALA A 42 -12.89 9.41 5.06
CA ALA A 42 -13.66 9.66 6.28
C ALA A 42 -13.43 8.58 7.35
N PHE A 43 -13.30 7.32 6.92
CA PHE A 43 -13.01 6.22 7.85
C PHE A 43 -11.61 6.32 8.46
N TYR A 44 -10.58 6.65 7.67
CA TYR A 44 -9.22 6.85 8.16
C TYR A 44 -9.16 8.03 9.14
N GLU A 45 -9.76 9.15 8.80
CA GLU A 45 -9.77 10.35 9.65
C GLU A 45 -10.52 10.13 10.97
N THR A 46 -11.53 9.29 10.96
CA THR A 46 -12.29 8.94 12.17
C THR A 46 -11.54 7.98 13.09
N ASN A 47 -10.82 7.00 12.52
CA ASN A 47 -10.30 5.85 13.28
C ASN A 47 -8.78 5.81 13.42
N ILE A 48 -8.04 6.51 12.56
CA ILE A 48 -6.56 6.48 12.52
C ILE A 48 -5.98 7.84 12.84
N GLY A 49 -6.29 8.84 12.01
CA GLY A 49 -5.79 10.19 12.13
C GLY A 49 -6.09 11.00 10.86
N LYS A 50 -5.85 12.33 10.94
CA LYS A 50 -6.05 13.22 9.79
C LYS A 50 -5.12 12.83 8.65
N LEU A 51 -5.67 12.63 7.44
CA LEU A 51 -4.87 12.41 6.25
C LEU A 51 -4.10 13.70 5.88
N PRO A 52 -2.83 13.60 5.49
CA PRO A 52 -2.12 14.70 4.84
C PRO A 52 -2.82 15.15 3.57
N ASP A 53 -2.64 16.44 3.23
CA ASP A 53 -3.23 17.01 2.01
C ASP A 53 -2.68 16.38 0.72
N ASP A 54 -1.42 15.91 0.77
CA ASP A 54 -0.75 15.25 -0.35
C ASP A 54 -0.53 13.75 -0.08
N ILE A 55 -1.01 12.93 -1.02
CA ILE A 55 -0.68 11.52 -1.03
C ILE A 55 0.77 11.32 -1.51
N MET A 56 1.54 10.54 -0.76
CA MET A 56 2.92 10.25 -1.13
C MET A 56 2.94 9.30 -2.32
N LYS A 57 3.42 9.79 -3.45
CA LYS A 57 3.68 8.98 -4.64
C LYS A 57 5.10 8.48 -4.53
N ALA A 58 5.29 7.17 -4.39
CA ALA A 58 6.61 6.59 -4.30
C ALA A 58 7.41 6.89 -5.57
N PRO A 59 8.52 7.67 -5.51
CA PRO A 59 9.23 8.17 -6.68
C PRO A 59 9.94 7.09 -7.50
N HIS A 60 10.00 5.86 -7.00
CA HIS A 60 10.67 4.72 -7.65
C HIS A 60 9.73 3.55 -7.99
N LEU A 61 8.46 3.65 -7.69
CA LEU A 61 7.49 2.77 -8.32
C LEU A 61 7.38 3.22 -9.78
N PHE A 62 7.73 2.33 -10.68
CA PHE A 62 7.69 2.53 -12.14
C PHE A 62 6.30 2.87 -12.68
N ALA A 63 5.42 3.33 -11.84
CA ALA A 63 4.11 3.80 -12.23
C ALA A 63 3.55 4.74 -11.19
N VAL A 64 2.76 5.64 -11.69
CA VAL A 64 1.69 6.21 -10.92
C VAL A 64 0.90 5.02 -10.35
N TRP A 65 0.94 4.84 -9.02
CA TRP A 65 0.08 3.90 -8.32
C TRP A 65 -1.35 4.13 -8.81
N PRO A 66 -2.01 3.15 -9.45
CA PRO A 66 -3.31 3.39 -10.04
C PRO A 66 -4.30 3.72 -8.93
N GLY A 67 -4.74 4.99 -8.90
CA GLY A 67 -5.77 5.47 -7.99
C GLY A 67 -5.34 5.79 -6.58
N GLY A 68 -4.04 5.83 -6.26
CA GLY A 68 -3.62 6.18 -4.91
C GLY A 68 -2.12 6.22 -4.75
N GLY A 69 -1.67 6.11 -3.54
CA GLY A 69 -0.27 6.07 -3.12
C GLY A 69 -0.17 5.53 -1.73
N PHE A 70 0.79 6.06 -0.99
CA PHE A 70 0.95 5.79 0.42
C PHE A 70 0.60 7.03 1.23
N TYR A 71 0.00 6.83 2.38
CA TYR A 71 -0.11 7.87 3.38
C TYR A 71 0.77 7.56 4.58
N VAL A 72 1.41 8.59 5.10
CA VAL A 72 2.05 8.61 6.41
C VAL A 72 1.17 9.47 7.31
N ILE A 73 0.55 8.86 8.29
CA ILE A 73 -0.54 9.44 9.06
C ILE A 73 -0.14 9.49 10.54
N PRO A 74 -0.13 10.66 11.19
CA PRO A 74 -0.09 10.71 12.64
C PRO A 74 -1.29 9.95 13.21
N ALA A 75 -1.04 8.89 13.98
CA ALA A 75 -2.09 7.95 14.41
C ALA A 75 -2.78 8.40 15.69
N ASP A 76 -3.17 9.66 15.79
CA ASP A 76 -3.69 10.30 17.00
C ASP A 76 -4.99 9.68 17.54
N LYS A 77 -5.76 9.01 16.67
CA LYS A 77 -6.98 8.30 17.06
C LYS A 77 -6.71 6.91 17.62
N ILE A 78 -5.55 6.31 17.28
CA ILE A 78 -5.10 5.03 17.84
C ILE A 78 -4.34 5.30 19.15
N LYS A 79 -3.24 6.04 19.05
CA LYS A 79 -2.41 6.46 20.19
C LYS A 79 -1.48 7.58 19.75
N LYS A 80 -1.44 8.65 20.55
CA LYS A 80 -0.53 9.78 20.32
C LYS A 80 0.93 9.33 20.25
N GLY A 81 1.66 9.84 19.26
CA GLY A 81 3.07 9.54 19.02
C GLY A 81 3.30 8.29 18.17
N LEU A 82 2.25 7.65 17.65
CA LEU A 82 2.37 6.62 16.65
C LEU A 82 2.17 7.20 15.25
N TRP A 83 2.74 6.50 14.26
CA TRP A 83 2.62 6.79 12.85
C TRP A 83 2.09 5.58 12.10
N VAL A 84 1.12 5.78 11.23
CA VAL A 84 0.58 4.74 10.35
C VAL A 84 1.06 5.00 8.93
N TYR A 85 1.75 4.03 8.38
CA TYR A 85 2.08 3.94 6.97
C TYR A 85 1.06 3.03 6.30
N SER A 86 0.36 3.53 5.32
CA SER A 86 -0.78 2.83 4.72
C SER A 86 -0.75 2.87 3.21
N THR A 87 -1.06 1.75 2.57
CA THR A 87 -1.57 1.78 1.20
C THR A 87 -2.90 2.53 1.18
N PHE A 88 -3.20 3.21 0.09
CA PHE A 88 -4.46 3.94 -0.03
C PHE A 88 -4.91 3.93 -1.49
N GLY A 89 -5.44 2.81 -1.94
CA GLY A 89 -5.87 2.62 -3.32
C GLY A 89 -6.06 1.18 -3.76
N LEU A 90 -5.65 0.21 -2.94
CA LEU A 90 -5.89 -1.20 -3.26
C LEU A 90 -7.38 -1.54 -3.29
N THR A 91 -8.20 -0.74 -2.61
CA THR A 91 -9.65 -0.92 -2.52
C THR A 91 -10.44 0.00 -3.46
N ASN A 92 -9.79 0.65 -4.42
CA ASN A 92 -10.46 1.47 -5.44
C ASN A 92 -11.36 0.63 -6.35
N SER A 93 -12.33 1.29 -6.99
CA SER A 93 -13.28 0.64 -7.91
C SER A 93 -12.62 0.09 -9.18
N ASP A 94 -11.45 0.61 -9.54
CA ASP A 94 -10.66 0.17 -10.68
C ASP A 94 -9.63 -0.93 -10.34
N MET A 95 -9.66 -1.43 -9.10
CA MET A 95 -8.86 -2.54 -8.59
C MET A 95 -9.70 -3.82 -8.47
N PRO A 96 -9.07 -4.99 -8.42
CA PRO A 96 -7.65 -5.26 -8.56
C PRO A 96 -7.10 -5.01 -9.96
N ALA A 97 -5.81 -4.68 -10.04
CA ALA A 97 -5.11 -4.53 -11.32
C ALA A 97 -3.62 -4.84 -11.14
N THR A 98 -3.01 -5.45 -12.16
CA THR A 98 -1.57 -5.63 -12.25
C THR A 98 -0.96 -4.61 -13.19
N ILE A 99 0.32 -4.30 -12.98
CA ILE A 99 1.09 -3.38 -13.78
C ILE A 99 2.25 -4.14 -14.40
N THR A 100 2.37 -4.06 -15.72
CA THR A 100 3.46 -4.68 -16.44
C THR A 100 4.25 -3.61 -17.17
N PRO A 101 5.57 -3.50 -16.96
CA PRO A 101 6.43 -2.69 -17.78
C PRO A 101 6.39 -3.19 -19.23
N THR A 102 6.12 -2.32 -20.20
CA THR A 102 6.04 -2.70 -21.62
C THR A 102 7.19 -2.13 -22.43
N ASN A 103 7.74 -1.02 -22.04
CA ASN A 103 8.89 -0.39 -22.67
C ASN A 103 9.66 0.44 -21.66
N THR A 104 10.98 0.43 -21.75
CA THR A 104 11.87 1.27 -20.96
C THR A 104 12.87 1.95 -21.89
N GLU A 105 12.80 3.26 -21.96
CA GLU A 105 13.70 4.10 -22.72
C GLU A 105 14.64 4.81 -21.77
N THR A 106 15.93 4.70 -21.99
CA THR A 106 16.97 5.34 -21.18
C THR A 106 17.75 6.32 -22.06
N GLU A 107 17.75 7.57 -21.65
CA GLU A 107 18.52 8.64 -22.30
C GLU A 107 19.88 8.79 -21.62
N TYR A 108 20.91 8.99 -22.42
CA TYR A 108 22.28 9.17 -21.95
C TYR A 108 22.81 10.54 -22.40
N ASN A 109 23.64 11.17 -21.59
CA ASN A 109 24.41 12.34 -22.01
C ASN A 109 25.59 11.96 -22.89
N GLN A 110 26.31 12.97 -23.39
CA GLN A 110 27.50 12.77 -24.25
C GLN A 110 28.64 11.99 -23.54
N GLN A 111 28.63 11.94 -22.19
CA GLN A 111 29.59 11.18 -21.39
C GLN A 111 29.09 9.78 -21.02
N GLY A 112 27.99 9.33 -21.59
CA GLY A 112 27.41 7.99 -21.34
C GLY A 112 26.71 7.83 -19.97
N ARG A 113 26.42 8.94 -19.28
CA ARG A 113 25.65 8.88 -18.01
C ARG A 113 24.17 8.96 -18.30
N VAL A 114 23.38 8.19 -17.56
CA VAL A 114 21.92 8.23 -17.63
C VAL A 114 21.42 9.60 -17.22
N ILE A 115 20.64 10.25 -18.10
CA ILE A 115 19.96 11.51 -17.87
C ILE A 115 18.51 11.27 -17.41
N SER A 116 17.83 10.36 -18.10
CA SER A 116 16.46 10.01 -17.80
C SER A 116 16.18 8.54 -18.10
N THR A 117 15.20 7.97 -17.40
CA THR A 117 14.65 6.65 -17.72
C THR A 117 13.12 6.77 -17.71
N THR A 118 12.50 6.49 -18.85
CA THR A 118 11.05 6.50 -18.99
C THR A 118 10.57 5.07 -19.18
N THR A 119 9.69 4.61 -18.30
CA THR A 119 9.09 3.27 -18.41
C THR A 119 7.60 3.41 -18.70
N THR A 120 7.17 2.81 -19.81
CA THR A 120 5.75 2.69 -20.15
C THR A 120 5.16 1.50 -19.42
N LEU A 121 4.00 1.69 -18.82
CA LEU A 121 3.33 0.70 -18.01
C LEU A 121 1.97 0.34 -18.60
N GLN A 122 1.70 -0.95 -18.65
CA GLN A 122 0.40 -1.46 -19.03
C GLN A 122 -0.33 -1.97 -17.79
N LYS A 123 -1.49 -1.38 -17.51
CA LYS A 123 -2.41 -1.85 -16.47
C LYS A 123 -3.28 -2.97 -17.05
N LYS A 124 -3.29 -4.12 -16.37
CA LYS A 124 -4.20 -5.23 -16.68
C LYS A 124 -5.21 -5.36 -15.54
N LYS A 125 -6.49 -5.30 -15.86
CA LYS A 125 -7.56 -5.62 -14.90
C LYS A 125 -7.84 -7.13 -14.95
N PRO A 126 -8.12 -7.80 -13.83
CA PRO A 126 -8.58 -9.18 -13.84
C PRO A 126 -9.97 -9.26 -14.51
N ILE A 127 -10.24 -10.39 -15.13
CA ILE A 127 -11.48 -10.65 -15.87
C ILE A 127 -12.68 -10.76 -14.91
N ILE A 128 -12.44 -11.18 -13.66
CA ILE A 128 -13.49 -11.39 -12.66
C ILE A 128 -13.15 -10.56 -11.43
N GLN A 129 -14.03 -9.61 -11.10
CA GLN A 129 -14.02 -8.88 -9.83
C GLN A 129 -15.01 -9.51 -8.87
N SER A 130 -14.63 -9.63 -7.60
CA SER A 130 -15.56 -10.08 -6.55
C SER A 130 -16.57 -8.98 -6.26
N SER A 131 -17.86 -9.29 -6.34
CA SER A 131 -18.93 -8.35 -5.98
C SER A 131 -19.01 -8.05 -4.46
N THR A 132 -18.25 -8.77 -3.65
CA THR A 132 -18.26 -8.62 -2.18
C THR A 132 -17.06 -7.89 -1.62
N LYS A 133 -15.96 -7.78 -2.37
CA LYS A 133 -14.71 -7.12 -1.96
C LYS A 133 -14.51 -5.82 -2.73
N ALA A 134 -14.13 -4.76 -2.05
CA ALA A 134 -13.69 -3.52 -2.66
C ALA A 134 -12.26 -3.69 -3.23
N GLY A 135 -12.12 -3.68 -4.53
CA GLY A 135 -10.82 -3.91 -5.18
C GLY A 135 -10.17 -5.22 -4.73
N TYR A 136 -8.97 -5.15 -4.16
CA TYR A 136 -8.29 -6.30 -3.53
C TYR A 136 -8.96 -6.76 -2.22
N GLY A 137 -9.87 -5.96 -1.64
CA GLY A 137 -10.55 -6.25 -0.37
C GLY A 137 -9.78 -5.83 0.87
N TYR A 138 -8.62 -5.21 0.73
CA TYR A 138 -7.79 -4.78 1.86
C TYR A 138 -6.90 -3.58 1.54
N GLU A 139 -6.50 -2.88 2.61
CA GLU A 139 -5.35 -1.99 2.61
C GLU A 139 -4.31 -2.54 3.59
N VAL A 140 -3.02 -2.27 3.35
CA VAL A 140 -1.93 -2.70 4.23
C VAL A 140 -1.50 -1.56 5.12
N LEU A 141 -1.37 -1.82 6.42
CA LEU A 141 -0.87 -0.89 7.42
C LEU A 141 0.46 -1.39 7.98
N LEU A 142 1.35 -0.45 8.27
CA LEU A 142 2.45 -0.64 9.20
C LEU A 142 2.36 0.50 10.23
N ILE A 143 2.38 0.16 11.52
CA ILE A 143 2.28 1.13 12.61
C ILE A 143 3.64 1.21 13.28
N ALA A 144 4.24 2.40 13.28
CA ALA A 144 5.57 2.65 13.86
C ALA A 144 5.49 3.62 15.02
N LYS A 145 6.50 3.56 15.91
CA LYS A 145 6.65 4.48 17.05
C LYS A 145 7.24 5.83 16.65
N GLU A 146 7.77 5.93 15.44
CA GLU A 146 8.46 7.12 14.94
C GLU A 146 8.14 7.36 13.46
N ASP A 147 8.28 8.59 13.03
CA ASP A 147 8.29 8.93 11.61
C ASP A 147 9.69 8.64 11.06
N ALA A 148 9.77 7.64 10.18
CA ALA A 148 11.04 7.13 9.66
C ALA A 148 10.94 6.73 8.18
N GLU A 149 12.08 6.58 7.52
CA GLU A 149 12.14 6.21 6.10
C GLU A 149 11.90 4.71 5.87
N TRP A 150 12.37 3.84 6.77
CA TRP A 150 12.30 2.40 6.59
C TRP A 150 10.87 1.85 6.39
N PRO A 151 9.81 2.39 7.04
CA PRO A 151 8.46 1.93 6.75
C PRO A 151 7.99 2.29 5.34
N LEU A 152 8.47 3.40 4.77
CA LEU A 152 8.16 3.76 3.38
C LEU A 152 8.76 2.75 2.40
N ARG A 153 10.01 2.31 2.64
CA ARG A 153 10.66 1.28 1.84
C ARG A 153 9.92 -0.06 1.94
N PHE A 154 9.44 -0.41 3.13
CA PHE A 154 8.55 -1.56 3.31
C PHE A 154 7.25 -1.41 2.51
N MET A 155 6.58 -0.26 2.57
CA MET A 155 5.34 -0.03 1.80
C MET A 155 5.58 -0.09 0.29
N GLN A 156 6.74 0.36 -0.17
CA GLN A 156 7.17 0.24 -1.55
C GLN A 156 7.36 -1.22 -1.96
N TRP A 157 8.00 -2.02 -1.10
CA TRP A 157 8.11 -3.47 -1.30
C TRP A 157 6.74 -4.15 -1.39
N VAL A 158 5.79 -3.79 -0.49
CA VAL A 158 4.40 -4.27 -0.53
C VAL A 158 3.73 -3.92 -1.87
N GLY A 159 3.91 -2.69 -2.34
CA GLY A 159 3.36 -2.25 -3.61
C GLY A 159 3.87 -3.08 -4.79
N ASN A 160 5.17 -3.33 -4.84
CA ASN A 160 5.78 -4.16 -5.87
C ASN A 160 5.26 -5.61 -5.79
N LEU A 161 5.13 -6.14 -4.59
CA LEU A 161 4.62 -7.50 -4.36
C LEU A 161 3.21 -7.69 -4.93
N ILE A 162 2.33 -6.73 -4.70
CA ILE A 162 0.91 -6.81 -5.09
C ILE A 162 0.74 -6.43 -6.56
N LEU A 163 1.28 -5.29 -7.00
CA LEU A 163 0.95 -4.72 -8.30
C LEU A 163 1.82 -5.25 -9.43
N ILE A 164 3.07 -5.59 -9.16
CA ILE A 164 4.02 -6.07 -10.18
C ILE A 164 4.05 -7.60 -10.17
N ASN A 165 4.18 -8.21 -9.00
CA ASN A 165 4.32 -9.65 -8.87
C ASN A 165 2.97 -10.39 -8.73
N ASP A 166 1.85 -9.65 -8.74
CA ASP A 166 0.47 -10.20 -8.71
C ASP A 166 0.22 -11.15 -7.54
N VAL A 167 0.76 -10.84 -6.37
CA VAL A 167 0.62 -11.69 -5.19
C VAL A 167 -0.72 -11.41 -4.50
N ASP A 168 -1.59 -12.41 -4.42
CA ASP A 168 -2.80 -12.35 -3.59
C ASP A 168 -2.42 -12.51 -2.10
N LEU A 169 -2.10 -11.37 -1.48
CA LEU A 169 -1.67 -11.31 -0.09
C LEU A 169 -2.78 -11.73 0.88
N LEU A 170 -4.02 -11.30 0.61
CA LEU A 170 -5.16 -11.61 1.47
C LEU A 170 -5.44 -13.11 1.55
N SER A 171 -5.50 -13.79 0.41
CA SER A 171 -5.71 -15.24 0.37
C SER A 171 -4.60 -16.00 1.09
N ARG A 172 -3.34 -15.53 0.99
CA ARG A 172 -2.22 -16.14 1.72
C ARG A 172 -2.36 -15.95 3.23
N VAL A 173 -2.73 -14.75 3.68
CA VAL A 173 -2.98 -14.45 5.10
C VAL A 173 -4.15 -15.29 5.63
N GLU A 174 -5.24 -15.40 4.88
CA GLU A 174 -6.41 -16.18 5.29
C GLU A 174 -6.12 -17.67 5.37
N LYS A 175 -5.42 -18.21 4.37
CA LYS A 175 -5.08 -19.64 4.32
C LYS A 175 -4.17 -20.09 5.48
N ASN A 176 -3.27 -19.21 5.95
CA ASN A 176 -2.21 -19.55 6.90
C ASN A 176 -2.38 -18.86 8.26
N ASN A 177 -3.52 -18.20 8.51
CA ASN A 177 -3.77 -17.40 9.70
C ASN A 177 -2.70 -16.33 9.98
N GLY A 178 -2.15 -15.75 8.91
CA GLY A 178 -1.04 -14.84 8.93
C GLY A 178 0.04 -15.25 7.92
N LEU A 179 0.91 -14.31 7.59
CA LEU A 179 2.05 -14.53 6.69
C LEU A 179 3.29 -13.95 7.32
N THR A 180 4.33 -14.76 7.50
CA THR A 180 5.65 -14.25 7.89
C THR A 180 6.53 -14.12 6.65
N VAL A 181 7.26 -13.02 6.57
CA VAL A 181 8.25 -12.74 5.51
C VAL A 181 9.53 -12.29 6.17
N GLU A 182 10.64 -12.91 5.79
CA GLU A 182 11.98 -12.63 6.32
C GLU A 182 12.80 -11.75 5.37
N ALA A 183 13.77 -11.06 5.94
CA ALA A 183 14.84 -10.34 5.23
C ALA A 183 14.32 -9.34 4.19
N ILE A 184 13.24 -8.61 4.49
CA ILE A 184 12.73 -7.56 3.62
C ILE A 184 13.68 -6.37 3.68
N PRO A 185 14.26 -5.93 2.54
CA PRO A 185 15.17 -4.79 2.52
C PRO A 185 14.43 -3.48 2.80
N VAL A 186 14.92 -2.70 3.76
CA VAL A 186 14.32 -1.43 4.19
C VAL A 186 15.33 -0.29 4.32
N GLY A 187 16.57 -0.51 3.88
CA GLY A 187 17.65 0.47 3.85
C GLY A 187 18.61 0.23 2.71
N ASP A 188 19.76 0.95 2.71
CA ASP A 188 20.76 0.88 1.65
C ASP A 188 21.83 -0.19 1.92
N GLY A 189 21.94 -0.69 3.15
CA GLY A 189 22.87 -1.74 3.53
C GLY A 189 22.34 -3.14 3.20
N GLU A 190 23.23 -4.07 2.83
CA GLU A 190 22.86 -5.46 2.56
C GLU A 190 22.15 -6.15 3.75
N ASN A 191 22.48 -5.73 4.98
CA ASN A 191 21.92 -6.27 6.21
C ASN A 191 20.80 -5.38 6.80
N ASP A 192 20.42 -4.29 6.11
CA ASP A 192 19.34 -3.43 6.59
C ASP A 192 17.97 -4.00 6.18
N THR A 193 17.61 -5.08 6.84
CA THR A 193 16.39 -5.84 6.58
C THR A 193 15.52 -5.94 7.82
N ILE A 194 14.26 -6.29 7.62
CA ILE A 194 13.31 -6.62 8.68
C ILE A 194 12.60 -7.93 8.38
N ASN A 195 12.18 -8.61 9.45
CA ASN A 195 11.19 -9.68 9.36
C ASN A 195 9.83 -9.12 9.77
N VAL A 196 8.77 -9.55 9.13
CA VAL A 196 7.41 -9.12 9.45
C VAL A 196 6.45 -10.28 9.59
N LEU A 197 5.48 -10.11 10.48
CA LEU A 197 4.23 -10.85 10.50
C LEU A 197 3.15 -9.97 9.89
N ILE A 198 2.52 -10.41 8.79
CA ILE A 198 1.37 -9.77 8.18
C ILE A 198 0.12 -10.55 8.60
N ALA A 199 -0.80 -9.91 9.29
CA ALA A 199 -2.01 -10.51 9.79
C ALA A 199 -3.19 -9.53 9.69
N LYS A 200 -4.42 -10.02 9.84
CA LYS A 200 -5.60 -9.14 9.96
C LYS A 200 -5.47 -8.25 11.20
N ALA A 201 -5.93 -7.01 11.05
CA ALA A 201 -5.96 -6.06 12.18
C ALA A 201 -6.72 -6.65 13.36
N GLN A 202 -6.19 -6.45 14.57
CA GLN A 202 -6.80 -6.84 15.83
C GLN A 202 -7.17 -5.59 16.63
N LYS A 203 -8.24 -5.67 17.43
CA LYS A 203 -8.55 -4.57 18.37
C LYS A 203 -7.35 -4.25 19.26
N PRO A 204 -7.08 -2.96 19.56
CA PRO A 204 -7.95 -1.79 19.38
C PRO A 204 -7.89 -1.15 17.97
N LEU A 205 -7.15 -1.72 17.02
CA LEU A 205 -7.08 -1.18 15.67
C LEU A 205 -8.43 -1.32 14.94
N PRO A 206 -8.73 -0.40 14.01
CA PRO A 206 -9.87 -0.58 13.12
C PRO A 206 -9.69 -1.83 12.27
N ILE A 207 -10.72 -2.69 12.21
CA ILE A 207 -10.62 -3.97 11.50
C ILE A 207 -10.88 -3.79 10.00
N GLY A 208 -11.80 -2.91 9.66
CA GLY A 208 -12.21 -2.64 8.28
C GLY A 208 -13.58 -1.97 8.23
N MET A 209 -14.08 -1.80 7.01
CA MET A 209 -15.38 -1.17 6.76
C MET A 209 -16.03 -1.71 5.48
N LYS A 210 -17.31 -1.35 5.28
CA LYS A 210 -18.01 -1.50 4.00
C LYS A 210 -17.86 -0.20 3.21
N LEU A 211 -17.22 -0.27 2.05
CA LEU A 211 -17.13 0.80 1.06
C LEU A 211 -18.30 0.69 0.06
N PRO A 212 -18.59 1.74 -0.73
CA PRO A 212 -19.60 1.69 -1.77
C PRO A 212 -19.44 0.53 -2.77
N ASN A 213 -18.20 0.17 -3.09
CA ASN A 213 -17.85 -0.90 -4.02
C ASN A 213 -17.56 -2.26 -3.36
N GLY A 214 -17.76 -2.44 -2.05
CA GLY A 214 -17.58 -3.71 -1.36
C GLY A 214 -16.93 -3.62 0.02
N ASN A 215 -16.55 -4.75 0.58
CA ASN A 215 -15.91 -4.82 1.89
C ASN A 215 -14.41 -4.57 1.80
N MET A 216 -13.87 -3.80 2.75
CA MET A 216 -12.45 -3.56 2.98
C MET A 216 -12.06 -4.02 4.38
N GLN A 217 -10.90 -4.65 4.53
CA GLN A 217 -10.27 -4.94 5.81
C GLN A 217 -8.84 -4.42 5.84
N PHE A 218 -8.24 -4.36 7.03
CA PHE A 218 -6.82 -4.03 7.16
C PHE A 218 -5.99 -5.29 7.38
N LEU A 219 -4.89 -5.36 6.63
CA LEU A 219 -3.76 -6.24 6.93
C LEU A 219 -2.67 -5.39 7.59
N VAL A 220 -2.22 -5.82 8.76
CA VAL A 220 -1.20 -5.11 9.53
C VAL A 220 0.11 -5.88 9.47
N ALA A 221 1.16 -5.22 8.99
CA ALA A 221 2.52 -5.72 9.07
C ALA A 221 3.14 -5.31 10.39
N THR A 222 3.61 -6.27 11.16
CA THR A 222 4.27 -6.08 12.44
C THR A 222 5.70 -6.60 12.35
N VAL A 223 6.70 -5.77 12.65
CA VAL A 223 8.10 -6.18 12.70
C VAL A 223 8.28 -7.20 13.83
N ILE A 224 8.93 -8.31 13.50
CA ILE A 224 9.25 -9.41 14.41
C ILE A 224 10.75 -9.69 14.41
N THR A 225 11.26 -10.24 15.51
CA THR A 225 12.68 -10.62 15.62
C THR A 225 12.95 -11.96 14.93
N ASP A 226 14.24 -12.29 14.75
CA ASP A 226 14.63 -13.59 14.17
C ASP A 226 14.13 -14.75 15.01
N GLU A 227 14.21 -14.64 16.36
CA GLU A 227 13.70 -15.67 17.26
C GLU A 227 12.19 -15.84 17.11
N GLU A 228 11.44 -14.75 16.97
CA GLU A 228 9.99 -14.78 16.77
C GLU A 228 9.62 -15.38 15.41
N MET A 229 10.40 -15.06 14.37
CA MET A 229 10.25 -15.68 13.05
C MET A 229 10.40 -17.20 13.14
N GLN A 230 11.52 -17.67 13.71
CA GLN A 230 11.77 -19.11 13.87
C GLN A 230 10.71 -19.78 14.75
N TRP A 231 10.32 -19.12 15.84
CA TRP A 231 9.27 -19.64 16.71
C TRP A 231 7.92 -19.77 15.98
N SER A 232 7.58 -18.81 15.12
CA SER A 232 6.32 -18.83 14.36
C SER A 232 6.26 -19.96 13.33
N ILE A 233 7.40 -20.36 12.78
CA ILE A 233 7.48 -21.50 11.85
C ILE A 233 7.08 -22.80 12.56
N ALA A 234 7.51 -22.98 13.80
CA ALA A 234 7.24 -24.17 14.59
C ALA A 234 5.84 -24.18 15.25
N ASN A 235 5.32 -23.00 15.63
CA ASN A 235 4.14 -22.88 16.49
C ASN A 235 2.92 -22.24 15.79
N GLY A 236 3.10 -21.67 14.62
CA GLY A 236 2.03 -20.98 13.88
C GLY A 236 2.07 -19.45 14.01
N ARG A 237 1.56 -18.78 12.97
CA ARG A 237 1.53 -17.32 12.87
C ARG A 237 0.47 -16.69 13.76
N ASP A 238 -0.66 -17.36 13.89
CA ASP A 238 -1.74 -17.00 14.82
C ASP A 238 -1.29 -17.07 16.29
N ALA A 239 -0.52 -18.09 16.63
CA ALA A 239 0.06 -18.22 17.97
C ALA A 239 1.07 -17.10 18.27
N LEU A 240 1.90 -16.70 17.29
CA LEU A 240 2.80 -15.55 17.44
C LEU A 240 2.00 -14.25 17.58
N LEU A 241 0.98 -14.03 16.73
CA LEU A 241 0.13 -12.85 16.83
C LEU A 241 -0.49 -12.74 18.24
N LYS A 242 -1.02 -13.86 18.75
CA LYS A 242 -1.57 -13.89 20.10
C LYS A 242 -0.53 -13.47 21.16
N LYS A 243 0.69 -14.00 21.10
CA LYS A 243 1.77 -13.60 22.03
C LYS A 243 2.11 -12.11 21.92
N LEU A 244 2.17 -11.54 20.70
CA LEU A 244 2.39 -10.12 20.50
C LEU A 244 1.27 -9.29 21.14
N MET A 245 0.03 -9.70 20.98
CA MET A 245 -1.11 -9.03 21.60
C MET A 245 -1.09 -9.13 23.14
N ASP A 246 -0.77 -10.29 23.69
CA ASP A 246 -0.70 -10.54 25.13
C ASP A 246 0.48 -9.79 25.81
N SER A 247 1.55 -9.51 25.06
CA SER A 247 2.76 -8.82 25.56
C SER A 247 2.70 -7.29 25.54
N ASN A 248 1.58 -6.67 25.21
CA ASN A 248 1.43 -5.23 24.96
C ASN A 248 2.24 -4.67 23.77
N THR A 249 2.97 -5.49 23.05
CA THR A 249 3.60 -5.11 21.76
C THR A 249 2.52 -4.83 20.74
N THR A 250 1.44 -5.61 20.78
CA THR A 250 0.31 -5.52 19.83
C THR A 250 0.77 -5.67 18.39
N GLN A 251 0.17 -4.92 17.46
CA GLN A 251 0.59 -4.85 16.06
C GLN A 251 1.36 -3.54 15.76
N ILE A 252 2.14 -3.08 16.74
CA ILE A 252 3.00 -1.89 16.62
C ILE A 252 4.42 -2.35 16.33
N SER A 253 4.98 -1.83 15.25
CA SER A 253 6.34 -2.13 14.80
C SER A 253 7.37 -1.26 15.53
N ASP A 254 8.44 -1.92 15.99
CA ASP A 254 9.60 -1.32 16.61
C ASP A 254 10.80 -2.22 16.24
N ARG A 255 11.75 -1.67 15.48
CA ARG A 255 12.93 -2.43 15.00
C ARG A 255 13.90 -2.79 16.12
N ASP A 256 13.92 -1.97 17.17
CA ASP A 256 14.92 -2.06 18.26
C ASP A 256 14.39 -2.82 19.47
N ARG A 257 13.17 -3.32 19.41
CA ARG A 257 12.59 -4.07 20.51
C ARG A 257 13.24 -5.42 20.72
N GLN A 258 13.26 -5.86 21.95
CA GLN A 258 13.62 -7.23 22.28
C GLN A 258 12.52 -8.21 21.91
N SER A 259 12.91 -9.48 21.71
CA SER A 259 11.95 -10.58 21.51
C SER A 259 10.99 -10.73 22.71
N ILE A 260 9.72 -11.01 22.42
CA ILE A 260 8.69 -11.30 23.43
C ILE A 260 8.75 -12.76 23.92
N LEU A 261 9.68 -13.54 23.42
CA LEU A 261 9.80 -14.97 23.74
C LEU A 261 10.71 -15.23 24.95
N LYS A 262 11.25 -14.19 25.52
CA LYS A 262 12.14 -14.25 26.70
C LYS A 262 11.35 -14.33 27.98
#